data_c60316d81d901fa845ad4d118e4b0b4f
#
_entry.id   c60316d81d901fa845ad4d118e4b0b4f
#
_cell.length_a   1.000
_cell.length_b   1.000
_cell.length_c   1.000
_cell.angle_alpha   90.00
_cell.angle_beta   90.00
_cell.angle_gamma   90.00
#
_symmetry.space_group_name_H-M   'P 1'
#
loop_
_entity.id
_entity.type
_entity.pdbx_description
1 polymer ?
#
loop_
_entity_poly.entity_id
_entity_poly.type
_entity_poly.pdbx_seq_one_letter_code
_entity_poly.pdbx_strand_id
1 'polypeptide(L)'
;MKNITFGNLIEKLLYISNQKKSSLAKFIGYDVSYINKWILSTYLPSSKRINEICKNISDFILDSLDESTLINLIDYFEIPADSSEEYIGEYIETILKEVYIDTVNLNSKSVQNLPKSTHSEEYYNSFSIVKPNIIYNTFFNELNNMSDKEDSLEILISLDLMYLNHKDKTALSDLKEFLYRISKKTKVKANFLIGLGRDDKEDDVINTLLGINLISTYPSLNFKIYNCKVNSNTVVFAIKDKFLSTNIFFEEGECLFNTSSKDRRLVEEFYSNLKYTLKNKGNLLCYRKDSSSMIEDQTYIQYIMNNDLRCLLGSINEFFMPPDLFMEIAEKLFGHNKKIINELKKINLFLQNVTYKSKLKVLIHESELRKYMSSGKLHFFNTPVTLTFKERERHIEYIEKILTESNDVEIRLVDGDFVDDFKNKENPSLYLSKNLKFTKVHPESGKNDYFIISDTEFKGMCTDLFDKLWNTRTDIIISNKEEMLDRISKSISYTRLISESFGENIE
;
A
#
# COMPACT_ATOMS: atom_id res chain seq x y z
N MET A 1 9.36 -12.53 19.82
CA MET A 1 9.33 -13.06 21.20
C MET A 1 10.02 -14.43 21.23
N LYS A 2 11.31 -14.51 21.55
CA LYS A 2 12.02 -15.81 21.61
C LYS A 2 11.72 -16.52 22.93
N ASN A 3 11.18 -17.74 22.85
CA ASN A 3 10.98 -18.70 23.96
C ASN A 3 9.96 -18.32 25.05
N ILE A 4 8.84 -17.69 24.71
CA ILE A 4 7.74 -17.51 25.66
C ILE A 4 6.83 -18.74 25.58
N THR A 5 6.51 -19.37 26.72
CA THR A 5 5.51 -20.42 26.81
C THR A 5 4.10 -19.83 26.92
N PHE A 6 3.07 -20.62 26.60
CA PHE A 6 1.67 -20.20 26.75
C PHE A 6 1.36 -19.68 28.16
N GLY A 7 1.90 -20.34 29.17
CA GLY A 7 1.74 -19.90 30.55
C GLY A 7 2.42 -18.55 30.84
N ASN A 8 3.64 -18.37 30.36
CA ASN A 8 4.37 -17.11 30.53
C ASN A 8 3.68 -15.94 29.83
N LEU A 9 3.06 -16.19 28.67
CA LEU A 9 2.30 -15.17 27.96
C LEU A 9 1.05 -14.77 28.75
N ILE A 10 0.28 -15.72 29.27
CA ILE A 10 -0.87 -15.44 30.16
C ILE A 10 -0.43 -14.60 31.36
N GLU A 11 0.66 -15.00 32.03
CA GLU A 11 1.18 -14.27 33.19
C GLU A 11 1.58 -12.84 32.82
N LYS A 12 2.19 -12.64 31.66
CA LYS A 12 2.58 -11.33 31.17
C LYS A 12 1.38 -10.44 30.84
N LEU A 13 0.36 -11.01 30.18
CA LEU A 13 -0.89 -10.29 29.90
C LEU A 13 -1.60 -9.85 31.17
N LEU A 14 -1.69 -10.73 32.17
CA LEU A 14 -2.26 -10.38 33.47
C LEU A 14 -1.47 -9.29 34.19
N TYR A 15 -0.13 -9.33 34.08
CA TYR A 15 0.73 -8.29 34.65
C TYR A 15 0.50 -6.93 33.98
N ILE A 16 0.46 -6.87 32.64
CA ILE A 16 0.25 -5.63 31.88
C ILE A 16 -1.13 -5.04 32.19
N SER A 17 -2.18 -5.86 32.22
CA SER A 17 -3.54 -5.44 32.51
C SER A 17 -3.86 -5.25 34.01
N ASN A 18 -2.84 -5.42 34.86
CA ASN A 18 -2.97 -5.34 36.33
C ASN A 18 -4.08 -6.26 36.91
N GLN A 19 -4.26 -7.45 36.32
CA GLN A 19 -5.29 -8.40 36.68
C GLN A 19 -4.76 -9.59 37.48
N LYS A 20 -5.65 -10.17 38.34
CA LYS A 20 -5.33 -11.35 39.16
C LYS A 20 -5.69 -12.63 38.41
N LYS A 21 -4.91 -13.70 38.63
CA LYS A 21 -5.18 -15.06 38.14
C LYS A 21 -6.58 -15.57 38.54
N SER A 22 -7.05 -15.19 39.72
CA SER A 22 -8.39 -15.54 40.20
C SER A 22 -9.53 -14.84 39.41
N SER A 23 -9.30 -13.61 38.99
CA SER A 23 -10.28 -12.88 38.19
C SER A 23 -10.40 -13.50 36.81
N LEU A 24 -9.28 -13.81 36.16
CA LEU A 24 -9.28 -14.54 34.88
C LEU A 24 -9.97 -15.90 35.01
N ALA A 25 -9.63 -16.69 36.04
CA ALA A 25 -10.20 -18.01 36.25
C ALA A 25 -11.73 -17.94 36.35
N LYS A 26 -12.25 -16.97 37.13
CA LYS A 26 -13.69 -16.73 37.29
C LYS A 26 -14.35 -16.35 35.96
N PHE A 27 -13.71 -15.51 35.16
CA PHE A 27 -14.25 -15.03 33.90
C PHE A 27 -14.38 -16.17 32.87
N ILE A 28 -13.33 -16.99 32.72
CA ILE A 28 -13.33 -18.09 31.75
C ILE A 28 -13.97 -19.39 32.26
N GLY A 29 -14.51 -19.39 33.49
CA GLY A 29 -15.20 -20.53 34.07
C GLY A 29 -14.33 -21.71 34.49
N TYR A 30 -13.08 -21.43 34.91
CA TYR A 30 -12.14 -22.43 35.38
C TYR A 30 -11.75 -22.20 36.86
N ASP A 31 -11.28 -23.26 37.50
CA ASP A 31 -10.65 -23.11 38.83
C ASP A 31 -9.26 -22.50 38.71
N VAL A 32 -8.87 -21.66 39.68
CA VAL A 32 -7.57 -20.97 39.71
C VAL A 32 -6.40 -21.95 39.62
N SER A 33 -6.56 -23.17 40.12
CA SER A 33 -5.55 -24.21 40.02
C SER A 33 -5.22 -24.60 38.58
N TYR A 34 -6.18 -24.52 37.64
CA TYR A 34 -5.93 -24.75 36.20
C TYR A 34 -5.11 -23.62 35.62
N ILE A 35 -5.41 -22.36 35.95
CA ILE A 35 -4.62 -21.22 35.48
C ILE A 35 -3.19 -21.32 35.98
N ASN A 36 -2.98 -21.69 37.25
CA ASN A 36 -1.64 -21.90 37.77
C ASN A 36 -0.92 -23.05 37.07
N LYS A 37 -1.60 -24.17 36.76
CA LYS A 37 -0.99 -25.26 35.97
C LYS A 37 -0.60 -24.85 34.58
N TRP A 38 -1.39 -24.00 33.93
CA TRP A 38 -1.05 -23.46 32.60
C TRP A 38 0.16 -22.54 32.67
N ILE A 39 0.21 -21.63 33.66
CA ILE A 39 1.33 -20.70 33.87
C ILE A 39 2.62 -21.48 34.17
N LEU A 40 2.56 -22.52 34.99
CA LEU A 40 3.71 -23.37 35.29
C LEU A 40 4.05 -24.37 34.15
N SER A 41 3.29 -24.36 33.07
CA SER A 41 3.43 -25.29 31.93
C SER A 41 3.37 -26.79 32.32
N THR A 42 2.84 -27.11 33.52
CA THR A 42 2.67 -28.49 34.01
C THR A 42 1.45 -29.17 33.35
N TYR A 43 0.52 -28.40 32.90
CA TYR A 43 -0.66 -28.87 32.18
C TYR A 43 -1.10 -27.77 31.23
N LEU A 44 -1.53 -28.14 30.02
CA LEU A 44 -2.04 -27.19 29.01
C LEU A 44 -3.54 -27.40 28.76
N PRO A 45 -4.26 -26.38 28.30
CA PRO A 45 -5.64 -26.53 27.86
C PRO A 45 -5.80 -27.61 26.78
N SER A 46 -6.96 -28.25 26.73
CA SER A 46 -7.28 -29.19 25.66
C SER A 46 -7.31 -28.52 24.29
N SER A 47 -6.71 -29.13 23.26
CA SER A 47 -6.72 -28.63 21.89
C SER A 47 -8.13 -28.41 21.33
N LYS A 48 -9.13 -29.16 21.82
CA LYS A 48 -10.54 -28.99 21.42
C LYS A 48 -11.17 -27.67 21.90
N ARG A 49 -10.67 -27.11 23.01
CA ARG A 49 -11.23 -25.91 23.64
C ARG A 49 -10.30 -24.69 23.56
N ILE A 50 -9.12 -24.83 22.97
CA ILE A 50 -8.11 -23.78 22.99
C ILE A 50 -8.58 -22.50 22.32
N ASN A 51 -9.32 -22.59 21.23
CA ASN A 51 -9.85 -21.42 20.51
C ASN A 51 -10.81 -20.62 21.39
N GLU A 52 -11.73 -21.29 22.08
CA GLU A 52 -12.65 -20.66 23.04
C GLU A 52 -11.88 -20.03 24.21
N ILE A 53 -10.89 -20.73 24.75
CA ILE A 53 -10.10 -20.24 25.87
C ILE A 53 -9.26 -19.02 25.47
N CYS A 54 -8.60 -19.03 24.31
CA CYS A 54 -7.80 -17.89 23.85
C CYS A 54 -8.67 -16.65 23.60
N LYS A 55 -9.86 -16.86 23.02
CA LYS A 55 -10.83 -15.79 22.83
C LYS A 55 -11.27 -15.19 24.17
N ASN A 56 -11.70 -16.03 25.12
CA ASN A 56 -12.14 -15.58 26.42
C ASN A 56 -11.02 -14.88 27.22
N ILE A 57 -9.75 -15.31 27.08
CA ILE A 57 -8.63 -14.61 27.69
C ILE A 57 -8.45 -13.24 27.03
N SER A 58 -8.54 -13.15 25.71
CA SER A 58 -8.43 -11.87 24.98
C SER A 58 -9.54 -10.91 25.41
N ASP A 59 -10.79 -11.37 25.41
CA ASP A 59 -11.95 -10.56 25.84
C ASP A 59 -11.78 -10.06 27.28
N PHE A 60 -11.34 -10.93 28.21
CA PHE A 60 -11.06 -10.56 29.58
C PHE A 60 -9.98 -9.49 29.72
N ILE A 61 -8.91 -9.61 28.95
CA ILE A 61 -7.82 -8.62 28.97
C ILE A 61 -8.34 -7.28 28.45
N LEU A 62 -9.03 -7.25 27.30
CA LEU A 62 -9.58 -6.01 26.72
C LEU A 62 -10.54 -5.30 27.69
N ASP A 63 -11.49 -6.02 28.27
CA ASP A 63 -12.47 -5.47 29.21
C ASP A 63 -11.82 -4.87 30.47
N SER A 64 -10.59 -5.25 30.77
CA SER A 64 -9.86 -4.82 31.97
C SER A 64 -8.82 -3.72 31.71
N LEU A 65 -8.63 -3.29 30.45
CA LEU A 65 -7.66 -2.24 30.14
C LEU A 65 -8.21 -0.85 30.46
N ASP A 66 -7.37 -0.06 31.11
CA ASP A 66 -7.51 1.39 31.16
C ASP A 66 -6.52 2.05 30.14
N GLU A 67 -6.59 3.36 29.97
CA GLU A 67 -5.79 4.09 29.02
C GLU A 67 -4.27 3.85 29.21
N SER A 68 -3.81 3.75 30.45
CA SER A 68 -2.39 3.55 30.76
C SER A 68 -1.92 2.12 30.50
N THR A 69 -2.74 1.12 30.82
CA THR A 69 -2.44 -0.30 30.59
C THR A 69 -2.60 -0.66 29.11
N LEU A 70 -3.48 0.00 28.38
CA LEU A 70 -3.61 -0.12 26.93
C LEU A 70 -2.33 0.35 26.22
N ILE A 71 -1.78 1.51 26.60
CA ILE A 71 -0.52 2.02 26.05
C ILE A 71 0.62 1.03 26.32
N ASN A 72 0.72 0.49 27.54
CA ASN A 72 1.74 -0.49 27.88
C ASN A 72 1.60 -1.81 27.08
N LEU A 73 0.38 -2.21 26.76
CA LEU A 73 0.10 -3.41 25.97
C LEU A 73 0.47 -3.19 24.50
N ILE A 74 0.11 -2.04 23.93
CA ILE A 74 0.46 -1.61 22.58
C ILE A 74 1.97 -1.58 22.41
N ASP A 75 2.69 -0.96 23.35
CA ASP A 75 4.15 -0.87 23.33
C ASP A 75 4.82 -2.26 23.46
N TYR A 76 4.33 -3.09 24.36
CA TYR A 76 4.89 -4.43 24.57
C TYR A 76 4.78 -5.34 23.35
N PHE A 77 3.65 -5.27 22.64
CA PHE A 77 3.39 -6.07 21.45
C PHE A 77 3.75 -5.37 20.14
N GLU A 78 4.27 -4.13 20.21
CA GLU A 78 4.59 -3.30 19.06
C GLU A 78 3.39 -3.11 18.09
N ILE A 79 2.18 -2.96 18.66
CA ILE A 79 0.95 -2.72 17.92
C ILE A 79 0.91 -1.24 17.50
N PRO A 80 0.40 -0.88 16.30
CA PRO A 80 0.21 0.51 15.93
C PRO A 80 -0.69 1.26 16.92
N ALA A 81 -0.30 2.47 17.34
CA ALA A 81 -0.99 3.23 18.39
C ALA A 81 -2.43 3.66 18.03
N ASP A 82 -2.78 3.65 16.76
CA ASP A 82 -4.09 3.98 16.21
C ASP A 82 -4.98 2.74 15.95
N SER A 83 -4.59 1.58 16.47
CA SER A 83 -5.34 0.34 16.30
C SER A 83 -6.65 0.35 17.07
N SER A 84 -7.72 -0.19 16.47
CA SER A 84 -9.00 -0.36 17.17
C SER A 84 -8.91 -1.40 18.29
N GLU A 85 -9.79 -1.30 19.30
CA GLU A 85 -9.88 -2.32 20.35
C GLU A 85 -10.16 -3.72 19.79
N GLU A 86 -10.97 -3.81 18.75
CA GLU A 86 -11.26 -5.08 18.06
C GLU A 86 -9.99 -5.68 17.47
N TYR A 87 -9.15 -4.86 16.82
CA TYR A 87 -7.86 -5.29 16.28
C TYR A 87 -6.92 -5.80 17.37
N ILE A 88 -6.83 -5.08 18.49
CA ILE A 88 -5.98 -5.46 19.63
C ILE A 88 -6.43 -6.79 20.22
N GLY A 89 -7.75 -7.01 20.32
CA GLY A 89 -8.32 -8.26 20.79
C GLY A 89 -8.01 -9.44 19.89
N GLU A 90 -8.21 -9.29 18.60
CA GLU A 90 -7.85 -10.31 17.61
C GLU A 90 -6.34 -10.63 17.62
N TYR A 91 -5.52 -9.63 17.84
CA TYR A 91 -4.06 -9.79 17.93
C TYR A 91 -3.66 -10.60 19.18
N ILE A 92 -4.22 -10.28 20.35
CA ILE A 92 -3.97 -11.04 21.60
C ILE A 92 -4.45 -12.49 21.46
N GLU A 93 -5.66 -12.70 20.97
CA GLU A 93 -6.22 -14.05 20.73
C GLU A 93 -5.28 -14.88 19.84
N THR A 94 -4.76 -14.24 18.82
CA THR A 94 -3.88 -14.86 17.83
C THR A 94 -2.54 -15.28 18.42
N ILE A 95 -1.86 -14.37 19.13
CA ILE A 95 -0.58 -14.68 19.78
C ILE A 95 -0.75 -15.78 20.81
N LEU A 96 -1.85 -15.77 21.58
CA LEU A 96 -2.13 -16.83 22.54
C LEU A 96 -2.21 -18.20 21.86
N LYS A 97 -2.84 -18.31 20.68
CA LYS A 97 -2.93 -19.58 19.93
C LYS A 97 -1.57 -20.02 19.39
N GLU A 98 -0.80 -19.09 18.82
CA GLU A 98 0.55 -19.38 18.31
C GLU A 98 1.46 -19.92 19.39
N VAL A 99 1.53 -19.20 20.52
CA VAL A 99 2.38 -19.59 21.66
C VAL A 99 1.91 -20.88 22.32
N TYR A 100 0.60 -21.16 22.31
CA TYR A 100 0.08 -22.45 22.74
C TYR A 100 0.62 -23.60 21.88
N ILE A 101 0.55 -23.49 20.56
CA ILE A 101 1.03 -24.48 19.60
C ILE A 101 2.54 -24.71 19.81
N ASP A 102 3.31 -23.64 19.94
CA ASP A 102 4.75 -23.73 20.19
C ASP A 102 5.05 -24.43 21.52
N THR A 103 4.28 -24.14 22.57
CA THR A 103 4.44 -24.78 23.90
C THR A 103 4.11 -26.27 23.84
N VAL A 104 3.06 -26.68 23.11
CA VAL A 104 2.71 -28.11 22.91
C VAL A 104 3.83 -28.83 22.17
N ASN A 105 4.40 -28.19 21.13
CA ASN A 105 5.50 -28.75 20.36
C ASN A 105 6.79 -28.91 21.18
N LEU A 106 7.09 -27.98 22.08
CA LEU A 106 8.22 -28.05 23.00
C LEU A 106 8.04 -29.20 24.01
N ASN A 107 6.84 -29.37 24.56
CA ASN A 107 6.56 -30.42 25.54
C ASN A 107 6.55 -31.82 24.89
N SER A 108 6.17 -31.96 23.64
CA SER A 108 6.24 -33.25 22.91
C SER A 108 7.69 -33.68 22.62
N LYS A 109 8.63 -32.75 22.52
CA LYS A 109 10.08 -33.06 22.39
C LYS A 109 10.74 -33.56 23.65
N SER A 110 10.18 -33.30 24.82
CA SER A 110 10.76 -33.75 26.13
C SER A 110 10.43 -35.20 26.51
N VAL A 111 9.56 -35.89 25.79
CA VAL A 111 9.07 -37.25 26.13
C VAL A 111 9.70 -38.35 25.26
N GLN A 112 10.52 -38.03 24.26
CA GLN A 112 11.15 -39.04 23.40
C GLN A 112 12.69 -39.12 23.62
N ASN A 113 13.13 -39.77 24.69
CA ASN A 113 14.43 -40.41 24.72
C ASN A 113 14.32 -41.81 24.11
N LEU A 114 14.50 -41.94 22.82
CA LEU A 114 14.77 -43.20 22.11
C LEU A 114 15.96 -42.99 21.15
N PRO A 115 16.75 -44.04 20.87
CA PRO A 115 18.11 -43.91 20.34
C PRO A 115 18.15 -43.36 18.92
N LYS A 116 19.15 -42.52 18.66
CA LYS A 116 19.48 -41.91 17.40
C LYS A 116 19.65 -42.99 16.30
N SER A 117 18.71 -43.01 15.35
CA SER A 117 18.96 -43.49 14.00
C SER A 117 19.14 -42.26 13.09
N THR A 118 20.20 -42.32 12.32
CA THR A 118 20.70 -41.33 11.39
C THR A 118 19.65 -40.91 10.34
N HIS A 119 19.58 -39.59 10.11
CA HIS A 119 18.92 -38.90 8.99
C HIS A 119 17.39 -39.02 8.91
N SER A 120 16.68 -38.18 9.66
CA SER A 120 15.38 -37.66 9.26
C SER A 120 15.37 -36.14 9.46
N GLU A 121 15.46 -35.40 8.37
CA GLU A 121 15.14 -33.97 8.34
C GLU A 121 13.68 -33.84 8.79
N GLU A 122 13.45 -33.14 9.91
CA GLU A 122 12.10 -32.92 10.46
C GLU A 122 11.31 -32.02 9.50
N TYR A 123 10.31 -32.59 8.84
CA TYR A 123 9.31 -31.86 8.08
C TYR A 123 8.39 -31.11 9.06
N TYR A 124 8.59 -29.81 9.20
CA TYR A 124 7.62 -28.95 9.87
C TYR A 124 6.49 -28.59 8.88
N ASN A 125 5.51 -29.48 8.76
CA ASN A 125 4.25 -29.18 8.14
C ASN A 125 3.26 -28.79 9.23
N SER A 126 3.10 -27.49 9.52
CA SER A 126 2.04 -27.04 10.40
C SER A 126 0.77 -26.76 9.59
N PHE A 127 -0.28 -27.53 9.84
CA PHE A 127 -1.60 -27.28 9.32
C PHE A 127 -2.37 -26.44 10.33
N SER A 128 -2.76 -25.23 9.96
CA SER A 128 -3.63 -24.41 10.80
C SER A 128 -4.68 -23.71 9.94
N ILE A 129 -5.92 -23.76 10.37
CA ILE A 129 -6.97 -22.87 9.85
C ILE A 129 -6.69 -21.52 10.48
N VAL A 130 -6.24 -20.55 9.68
CA VAL A 130 -5.75 -19.28 10.20
C VAL A 130 -6.55 -18.16 9.59
N LYS A 131 -6.97 -17.20 10.41
CA LYS A 131 -7.56 -15.94 9.92
C LYS A 131 -6.54 -15.18 9.06
N PRO A 132 -6.97 -14.42 8.05
CA PRO A 132 -6.11 -13.77 7.04
C PRO A 132 -4.91 -13.00 7.60
N ASN A 133 -5.08 -12.27 8.69
CA ASN A 133 -4.02 -11.46 9.31
C ASN A 133 -2.80 -12.28 9.79
N ILE A 134 -2.98 -13.56 10.09
CA ILE A 134 -1.91 -14.45 10.57
C ILE A 134 -1.01 -14.91 9.42
N ILE A 135 -1.56 -15.03 8.22
CA ILE A 135 -0.81 -15.46 7.03
C ILE A 135 0.30 -14.47 6.73
N TYR A 136 -0.03 -13.17 6.77
CA TYR A 136 0.93 -12.10 6.55
C TYR A 136 1.94 -12.02 7.70
N ASN A 137 1.48 -12.18 8.94
CA ASN A 137 2.35 -12.13 10.12
C ASN A 137 3.42 -13.23 10.12
N THR A 138 3.07 -14.47 9.75
CA THR A 138 4.07 -15.55 9.64
C THR A 138 5.13 -15.21 8.60
N PHE A 139 4.73 -14.70 7.45
CA PHE A 139 5.65 -14.27 6.41
C PHE A 139 6.49 -13.06 6.85
N PHE A 140 5.89 -12.06 7.50
CA PHE A 140 6.60 -10.89 8.03
C PHE A 140 7.64 -11.28 9.09
N ASN A 141 7.29 -12.17 10.00
CA ASN A 141 8.21 -12.67 11.02
C ASN A 141 9.40 -13.40 10.40
N GLU A 142 9.15 -14.24 9.39
CA GLU A 142 10.24 -14.91 8.67
C GLU A 142 11.13 -13.92 7.91
N LEU A 143 10.55 -12.93 7.24
CA LEU A 143 11.30 -11.86 6.58
C LEU A 143 12.15 -11.06 7.56
N ASN A 144 11.61 -10.67 8.71
CA ASN A 144 12.37 -9.98 9.75
C ASN A 144 13.53 -10.82 10.27
N ASN A 145 13.28 -12.09 10.59
CA ASN A 145 14.32 -13.00 11.07
C ASN A 145 15.44 -13.20 10.05
N MET A 146 15.14 -13.13 8.76
CA MET A 146 16.12 -13.31 7.67
C MET A 146 16.82 -12.00 7.34
N SER A 147 16.16 -10.85 7.46
CA SER A 147 16.74 -9.54 7.12
C SER A 147 17.97 -9.18 7.95
N ASP A 148 18.05 -9.71 9.17
CA ASP A 148 19.18 -9.49 10.07
C ASP A 148 20.37 -10.48 9.84
N LYS A 149 20.14 -11.50 8.99
CA LYS A 149 21.11 -12.59 8.78
C LYS A 149 21.61 -12.71 7.33
N GLU A 150 20.90 -12.13 6.38
CA GLU A 150 21.15 -12.31 4.95
C GLU A 150 21.46 -10.98 4.27
N ASP A 151 22.45 -10.97 3.39
CA ASP A 151 22.84 -9.78 2.60
C ASP A 151 21.83 -9.46 1.51
N SER A 152 21.07 -10.46 1.04
CA SER A 152 20.05 -10.29 0.00
C SER A 152 18.91 -11.27 0.13
N LEU A 153 17.69 -10.79 -0.16
CA LEU A 153 16.46 -11.59 -0.19
C LEU A 153 15.81 -11.49 -1.58
N GLU A 154 15.60 -12.63 -2.23
CA GLU A 154 14.76 -12.74 -3.42
C GLU A 154 13.38 -13.29 -3.00
N ILE A 155 12.34 -12.48 -3.22
CA ILE A 155 10.97 -12.76 -2.80
C ILE A 155 10.11 -12.90 -4.04
N LEU A 156 9.23 -13.90 -4.04
CA LEU A 156 8.23 -14.10 -5.06
C LEU A 156 6.89 -14.37 -4.41
N ILE A 157 5.89 -13.57 -4.79
CA ILE A 157 4.54 -13.66 -4.27
C ILE A 157 3.61 -13.90 -5.44
N SER A 158 2.70 -14.85 -5.30
CA SER A 158 1.67 -15.14 -6.29
C SER A 158 0.31 -15.11 -5.63
N LEU A 159 -0.62 -14.34 -6.19
CA LEU A 159 -1.98 -14.18 -5.67
C LEU A 159 -2.94 -13.76 -6.78
N ASP A 160 -4.22 -14.00 -6.56
CA ASP A 160 -5.29 -13.46 -7.40
C ASP A 160 -6.18 -12.55 -6.55
N LEU A 161 -6.32 -11.29 -6.98
CA LEU A 161 -7.09 -10.28 -6.24
C LEU A 161 -8.58 -10.62 -6.14
N MET A 162 -9.10 -11.46 -7.03
CA MET A 162 -10.49 -11.88 -7.03
C MET A 162 -10.87 -12.69 -5.78
N TYR A 163 -9.91 -13.44 -5.23
CA TYR A 163 -10.13 -14.28 -4.04
C TYR A 163 -9.76 -13.59 -2.72
N LEU A 164 -9.32 -12.33 -2.75
CA LEU A 164 -8.97 -11.59 -1.56
C LEU A 164 -10.09 -10.65 -1.16
N ASN A 165 -10.47 -10.70 0.11
CA ASN A 165 -11.37 -9.70 0.68
C ASN A 165 -10.69 -8.33 0.82
N HIS A 166 -11.46 -7.30 1.19
CA HIS A 166 -10.97 -5.93 1.33
C HIS A 166 -9.80 -5.80 2.33
N LYS A 167 -9.87 -6.48 3.48
CA LYS A 167 -8.82 -6.45 4.51
C LYS A 167 -7.49 -7.03 3.98
N ASP A 168 -7.57 -8.13 3.21
CA ASP A 168 -6.38 -8.74 2.61
C ASP A 168 -5.75 -7.87 1.52
N LYS A 169 -6.57 -7.15 0.74
CA LYS A 169 -6.10 -6.17 -0.25
C LYS A 169 -5.36 -5.02 0.42
N THR A 170 -5.86 -4.53 1.56
CA THR A 170 -5.19 -3.51 2.37
C THR A 170 -3.86 -4.02 2.93
N ALA A 171 -3.82 -5.25 3.43
CA ALA A 171 -2.58 -5.88 3.93
C ALA A 171 -1.47 -6.02 2.87
N LEU A 172 -1.81 -6.10 1.58
CA LEU A 172 -0.79 -6.07 0.50
C LEU A 172 -0.09 -4.71 0.39
N SER A 173 -0.78 -3.61 0.66
CA SER A 173 -0.16 -2.29 0.72
C SER A 173 0.84 -2.20 1.88
N ASP A 174 0.46 -2.71 3.05
CA ASP A 174 1.32 -2.78 4.23
C ASP A 174 2.54 -3.69 4.00
N LEU A 175 2.36 -4.78 3.25
CA LEU A 175 3.46 -5.66 2.87
C LEU A 175 4.54 -4.91 2.08
N LYS A 176 4.16 -4.03 1.15
CA LYS A 176 5.15 -3.24 0.41
C LYS A 176 5.91 -2.26 1.29
N GLU A 177 5.22 -1.60 2.23
CA GLU A 177 5.86 -0.75 3.24
C GLU A 177 6.85 -1.56 4.10
N PHE A 178 6.45 -2.75 4.52
CA PHE A 178 7.30 -3.64 5.28
C PHE A 178 8.55 -4.07 4.49
N LEU A 179 8.40 -4.44 3.22
CA LEU A 179 9.51 -4.77 2.34
C LEU A 179 10.47 -3.57 2.17
N TYR A 180 9.92 -2.35 2.09
CA TYR A 180 10.73 -1.14 2.05
C TYR A 180 11.53 -0.92 3.34
N ARG A 181 10.93 -1.13 4.51
CA ARG A 181 11.66 -1.05 5.79
C ARG A 181 12.80 -2.07 5.86
N ILE A 182 12.55 -3.30 5.45
CA ILE A 182 13.59 -4.35 5.37
C ILE A 182 14.68 -3.97 4.36
N SER A 183 14.34 -3.35 3.24
CA SER A 183 15.31 -2.98 2.22
C SER A 183 16.38 -1.97 2.69
N LYS A 184 16.15 -1.33 3.84
CA LYS A 184 17.18 -0.49 4.50
C LYS A 184 18.26 -1.30 5.22
N LYS A 185 17.99 -2.58 5.53
CA LYS A 185 18.92 -3.49 6.22
C LYS A 185 19.58 -4.48 5.27
N THR A 186 18.82 -5.02 4.32
CA THR A 186 19.28 -6.04 3.36
C THR A 186 18.78 -5.72 1.96
N LYS A 187 19.47 -6.23 0.92
CA LYS A 187 19.03 -6.04 -0.47
C LYS A 187 17.80 -6.88 -0.75
N VAL A 188 16.66 -6.23 -0.99
CA VAL A 188 15.39 -6.90 -1.31
C VAL A 188 15.10 -6.80 -2.81
N LYS A 189 14.78 -7.94 -3.43
CA LYS A 189 14.21 -8.05 -4.77
C LYS A 189 12.90 -8.79 -4.68
N ALA A 190 11.80 -8.09 -4.90
CA ALA A 190 10.46 -8.66 -4.80
C ALA A 190 9.77 -8.66 -6.16
N ASN A 191 9.18 -9.80 -6.53
CA ASN A 191 8.35 -9.94 -7.71
C ASN A 191 6.96 -10.45 -7.29
N PHE A 192 5.94 -9.78 -7.77
CA PHE A 192 4.56 -10.16 -7.56
C PHE A 192 3.94 -10.65 -8.85
N LEU A 193 3.34 -11.84 -8.82
CA LEU A 193 2.44 -12.34 -9.85
C LEU A 193 1.02 -12.10 -9.35
N ILE A 194 0.30 -11.21 -9.97
CA ILE A 194 -1.03 -10.82 -9.54
C ILE A 194 -2.03 -11.11 -10.64
N GLY A 195 -3.06 -11.92 -10.32
CA GLY A 195 -4.28 -11.98 -11.10
C GLY A 195 -5.11 -10.72 -10.79
N LEU A 196 -5.42 -9.92 -11.80
CA LEU A 196 -6.13 -8.65 -11.59
C LEU A 196 -7.63 -8.82 -11.41
N GLY A 197 -8.20 -9.98 -11.81
CA GLY A 197 -9.62 -10.34 -11.69
C GLY A 197 -10.55 -9.34 -12.39
N ARG A 198 -11.28 -9.78 -13.40
CA ARG A 198 -12.14 -8.86 -14.20
C ARG A 198 -13.63 -9.16 -14.15
N ASP A 199 -14.04 -10.15 -13.36
CA ASP A 199 -15.41 -10.65 -13.47
C ASP A 199 -16.43 -9.92 -12.58
N ASP A 200 -15.98 -9.08 -11.63
CA ASP A 200 -16.87 -8.35 -10.72
C ASP A 200 -16.60 -6.82 -10.73
N LYS A 201 -17.57 -6.06 -11.23
CA LYS A 201 -17.42 -4.61 -11.51
C LYS A 201 -17.26 -3.74 -10.25
N GLU A 202 -17.62 -4.19 -9.07
CA GLU A 202 -17.50 -3.41 -7.83
C GLU A 202 -16.07 -3.42 -7.29
N ASP A 203 -15.38 -4.55 -7.36
CA ASP A 203 -14.00 -4.72 -6.89
C ASP A 203 -12.94 -4.10 -7.82
N ASP A 204 -13.29 -3.74 -9.04
CA ASP A 204 -12.35 -3.17 -10.03
C ASP A 204 -11.72 -1.85 -9.55
N VAL A 205 -12.47 -1.04 -8.80
CA VAL A 205 -11.96 0.24 -8.26
C VAL A 205 -10.84 -0.02 -7.25
N ILE A 206 -11.10 -0.91 -6.30
CA ILE A 206 -10.13 -1.25 -5.24
C ILE A 206 -8.90 -1.93 -5.84
N ASN A 207 -9.10 -2.90 -6.75
CA ASN A 207 -8.01 -3.60 -7.41
C ASN A 207 -7.13 -2.65 -8.23
N THR A 208 -7.74 -1.68 -8.92
CA THR A 208 -7.01 -0.68 -9.70
C THR A 208 -6.24 0.27 -8.80
N LEU A 209 -6.86 0.79 -7.73
CA LEU A 209 -6.20 1.66 -6.75
C LEU A 209 -5.06 0.94 -6.04
N LEU A 210 -5.24 -0.32 -5.66
CA LEU A 210 -4.19 -1.14 -5.09
C LEU A 210 -3.02 -1.30 -6.07
N GLY A 211 -3.31 -1.62 -7.34
CA GLY A 211 -2.29 -1.70 -8.39
C GLY A 211 -1.50 -0.39 -8.54
N ILE A 212 -2.20 0.75 -8.62
CA ILE A 212 -1.56 2.08 -8.69
C ILE A 212 -0.72 2.35 -7.43
N ASN A 213 -1.25 2.07 -6.25
CA ASN A 213 -0.51 2.22 -4.98
C ASN A 213 0.75 1.35 -4.97
N LEU A 214 0.62 0.07 -5.31
CA LEU A 214 1.76 -0.85 -5.32
C LEU A 214 2.86 -0.44 -6.30
N ILE A 215 2.57 0.19 -7.43
CA ILE A 215 3.59 0.67 -8.36
C ILE A 215 4.17 2.02 -7.94
N SER A 216 3.37 2.95 -7.42
CA SER A 216 3.77 4.35 -7.19
C SER A 216 4.50 4.60 -5.87
N THR A 217 4.23 3.82 -4.82
CA THR A 217 4.87 3.97 -3.51
C THR A 217 6.24 3.27 -3.46
N TYR A 218 7.19 3.81 -2.67
CA TYR A 218 8.51 3.24 -2.44
C TYR A 218 9.30 2.90 -3.72
N PRO A 219 9.58 3.86 -4.59
CA PRO A 219 10.22 3.62 -5.89
C PRO A 219 11.66 3.14 -5.79
N SER A 220 12.34 3.33 -4.66
CA SER A 220 13.68 2.82 -4.41
C SER A 220 13.74 1.31 -4.18
N LEU A 221 12.62 0.70 -3.81
CA LEU A 221 12.52 -0.75 -3.65
C LEU A 221 12.58 -1.44 -5.01
N ASN A 222 13.45 -2.45 -5.16
CA ASN A 222 13.48 -3.31 -6.34
C ASN A 222 12.27 -4.26 -6.35
N PHE A 223 11.14 -3.72 -6.80
CA PHE A 223 9.83 -4.32 -6.76
C PHE A 223 9.21 -4.33 -8.16
N LYS A 224 8.74 -5.49 -8.61
CA LYS A 224 8.09 -5.64 -9.90
C LYS A 224 6.79 -6.40 -9.76
N ILE A 225 5.77 -5.93 -10.47
CA ILE A 225 4.46 -6.58 -10.54
C ILE A 225 4.24 -7.10 -11.95
N TYR A 226 3.76 -8.32 -12.03
CA TYR A 226 3.41 -8.96 -13.30
C TYR A 226 1.94 -9.38 -13.23
N ASN A 227 1.15 -8.94 -14.19
CA ASN A 227 -0.17 -9.51 -14.40
C ASN A 227 -0.02 -10.94 -14.93
N CYS A 228 -0.62 -11.87 -14.23
CA CYS A 228 -0.61 -13.27 -14.62
C CYS A 228 -1.97 -13.86 -14.23
N LYS A 229 -2.67 -14.46 -15.19
CA LYS A 229 -3.88 -15.24 -14.88
C LYS A 229 -3.48 -16.46 -14.07
N VAL A 230 -3.44 -16.27 -12.76
CA VAL A 230 -3.28 -17.35 -11.80
C VAL A 230 -4.70 -17.82 -11.48
N ASN A 231 -5.18 -18.82 -12.19
CA ASN A 231 -6.50 -19.40 -11.92
C ASN A 231 -6.46 -20.22 -10.62
N SER A 232 -6.23 -19.56 -9.49
CA SER A 232 -6.21 -20.29 -8.23
C SER A 232 -6.58 -19.37 -7.07
N ASN A 233 -7.46 -19.85 -6.22
CA ASN A 233 -7.75 -19.34 -4.90
C ASN A 233 -6.57 -19.50 -3.92
N THR A 234 -5.34 -19.38 -4.42
CA THR A 234 -4.12 -19.68 -3.68
C THR A 234 -3.23 -18.46 -3.61
N VAL A 235 -2.81 -18.10 -2.41
CA VAL A 235 -1.77 -17.08 -2.18
C VAL A 235 -0.48 -17.78 -1.75
N VAL A 236 0.59 -17.54 -2.49
CA VAL A 236 1.90 -18.13 -2.24
C VAL A 236 2.91 -17.04 -1.91
N PHE A 237 3.61 -17.20 -0.79
CA PHE A 237 4.76 -16.40 -0.41
C PHE A 237 6.00 -17.27 -0.43
N ALA A 238 6.99 -16.93 -1.26
CA ALA A 238 8.23 -17.66 -1.36
C ALA A 238 9.44 -16.74 -1.17
N ILE A 239 10.35 -17.13 -0.27
CA ILE A 239 11.69 -16.56 -0.14
C ILE A 239 12.65 -17.61 -0.66
N LYS A 240 13.38 -17.27 -1.70
CA LYS A 240 14.28 -18.19 -2.40
C LYS A 240 15.17 -18.97 -1.43
N ASP A 241 15.19 -20.30 -1.58
CA ASP A 241 15.99 -21.26 -0.80
C ASP A 241 15.74 -21.27 0.72
N LYS A 242 14.74 -20.53 1.22
CA LYS A 242 14.57 -20.29 2.67
C LYS A 242 13.20 -20.64 3.20
N PHE A 243 12.13 -20.17 2.52
CA PHE A 243 10.78 -20.25 3.08
C PHE A 243 9.73 -20.28 1.99
N LEU A 244 8.70 -21.07 2.22
CA LEU A 244 7.49 -21.13 1.41
C LEU A 244 6.28 -21.11 2.34
N SER A 245 5.28 -20.30 2.01
CA SER A 245 3.94 -20.39 2.58
C SER A 245 2.92 -20.42 1.48
N THR A 246 1.98 -21.36 1.57
CA THR A 246 0.87 -21.49 0.63
C THR A 246 -0.44 -21.42 1.39
N ASN A 247 -1.34 -20.58 0.92
CA ASN A 247 -2.63 -20.29 1.54
C ASN A 247 -3.71 -20.54 0.50
N ILE A 248 -4.75 -21.27 0.87
CA ILE A 248 -5.90 -21.57 0.00
C ILE A 248 -7.11 -20.82 0.57
N PHE A 249 -7.81 -20.09 -0.28
CA PHE A 249 -8.98 -19.29 0.07
C PHE A 249 -10.27 -19.88 -0.48
N PHE A 250 -11.38 -19.63 0.17
CA PHE A 250 -12.72 -19.79 -0.37
C PHE A 250 -13.12 -18.56 -1.21
N GLU A 251 -14.23 -18.66 -1.95
CA GLU A 251 -14.76 -17.59 -2.79
C GLU A 251 -15.07 -16.29 -2.01
N GLU A 252 -15.36 -16.38 -0.71
CA GLU A 252 -15.66 -15.23 0.15
C GLU A 252 -14.41 -14.62 0.83
N GLY A 253 -13.21 -15.02 0.39
CA GLY A 253 -11.96 -14.49 0.94
C GLY A 253 -11.58 -15.05 2.31
N GLU A 254 -12.23 -16.13 2.78
CA GLU A 254 -11.80 -16.82 4.00
C GLU A 254 -10.65 -17.79 3.71
N CYS A 255 -9.58 -17.70 4.47
CA CYS A 255 -8.48 -18.67 4.35
C CYS A 255 -8.91 -20.03 4.90
N LEU A 256 -9.05 -20.99 4.00
CA LEU A 256 -9.36 -22.39 4.33
C LEU A 256 -8.17 -23.08 4.98
N PHE A 257 -6.98 -22.83 4.46
CA PHE A 257 -5.85 -23.68 4.75
C PHE A 257 -4.54 -22.90 4.53
N ASN A 258 -3.64 -23.01 5.50
CA ASN A 258 -2.28 -22.48 5.41
C ASN A 258 -1.28 -23.62 5.62
N THR A 259 -0.26 -23.66 4.79
CA THR A 259 0.91 -24.52 5.00
C THR A 259 2.18 -23.72 4.79
N SER A 260 3.19 -23.99 5.60
CA SER A 260 4.51 -23.40 5.45
C SER A 260 5.61 -24.45 5.51
N SER A 261 6.71 -24.20 4.80
CA SER A 261 7.86 -25.09 4.77
C SER A 261 9.17 -24.32 4.72
N LYS A 262 10.18 -24.88 5.39
CA LYS A 262 11.60 -24.46 5.30
C LYS A 262 12.46 -25.55 4.65
N ASP A 263 11.83 -26.64 4.16
CA ASP A 263 12.54 -27.66 3.40
C ASP A 263 13.09 -27.05 2.11
N ARG A 264 14.42 -27.05 1.99
CA ARG A 264 15.11 -26.37 0.90
C ARG A 264 14.73 -26.91 -0.48
N ARG A 265 14.52 -28.22 -0.62
CA ARG A 265 14.18 -28.85 -1.92
C ARG A 265 12.76 -28.44 -2.34
N LEU A 266 11.82 -28.50 -1.41
CA LEU A 266 10.45 -28.08 -1.66
C LEU A 266 10.37 -26.59 -2.01
N VAL A 267 11.04 -25.75 -1.24
CA VAL A 267 11.10 -24.29 -1.47
C VAL A 267 11.70 -23.98 -2.84
N GLU A 268 12.82 -24.63 -3.21
CA GLU A 268 13.49 -24.43 -4.49
C GLU A 268 12.61 -24.87 -5.67
N GLU A 269 11.94 -25.99 -5.56
CA GLU A 269 11.02 -26.51 -6.59
C GLU A 269 9.86 -25.55 -6.84
N PHE A 270 9.15 -25.15 -5.76
CA PHE A 270 8.05 -24.17 -5.86
C PHE A 270 8.51 -22.83 -6.38
N TYR A 271 9.62 -22.29 -5.86
CA TYR A 271 10.19 -21.03 -6.30
C TYR A 271 10.54 -21.07 -7.80
N SER A 272 11.14 -22.16 -8.27
CA SER A 272 11.50 -22.35 -9.67
C SER A 272 10.27 -22.42 -10.57
N ASN A 273 9.21 -23.11 -10.15
CA ASN A 273 7.94 -23.19 -10.88
C ASN A 273 7.25 -21.83 -10.97
N LEU A 274 7.20 -21.07 -9.88
CA LEU A 274 6.66 -19.70 -9.88
C LEU A 274 7.49 -18.78 -10.78
N LYS A 275 8.81 -18.88 -10.73
CA LYS A 275 9.72 -18.12 -11.59
C LYS A 275 9.57 -18.47 -13.07
N TYR A 276 9.34 -19.75 -13.39
CA TYR A 276 9.00 -20.19 -14.73
C TYR A 276 7.69 -19.60 -15.21
N THR A 277 6.65 -19.60 -14.36
CA THR A 277 5.34 -18.98 -14.65
C THR A 277 5.49 -17.50 -14.89
N LEU A 278 6.23 -16.80 -14.04
CA LEU A 278 6.54 -15.38 -14.20
C LEU A 278 7.18 -15.09 -15.55
N LYS A 279 8.18 -15.89 -15.93
CA LYS A 279 8.94 -15.68 -17.18
C LYS A 279 8.08 -15.93 -18.43
N ASN A 280 7.19 -16.91 -18.39
CA ASN A 280 6.48 -17.38 -19.60
C ASN A 280 5.04 -16.85 -19.70
N LYS A 281 4.40 -16.48 -18.59
CA LYS A 281 2.99 -16.06 -18.55
C LYS A 281 2.78 -14.68 -17.93
N GLY A 282 3.79 -14.13 -17.24
CA GLY A 282 3.68 -12.84 -16.57
C GLY A 282 3.89 -11.67 -17.52
N ASN A 283 2.93 -10.78 -17.59
CA ASN A 283 3.04 -9.50 -18.30
C ASN A 283 3.45 -8.42 -17.30
N LEU A 284 4.59 -7.77 -17.53
CA LEU A 284 5.03 -6.69 -16.65
C LEU A 284 3.99 -5.58 -16.61
N LEU A 285 3.51 -5.23 -15.42
CA LEU A 285 2.44 -4.26 -15.24
C LEU A 285 2.84 -2.86 -15.71
N CYS A 286 4.05 -2.46 -15.36
CA CYS A 286 4.61 -1.16 -15.71
C CYS A 286 6.13 -1.20 -15.71
N TYR A 287 6.74 -0.24 -16.38
CA TYR A 287 8.19 0.00 -16.33
C TYR A 287 8.48 1.46 -15.99
N ARG A 288 9.63 1.67 -15.37
CA ARG A 288 10.08 2.98 -14.90
C ARG A 288 10.74 3.77 -16.02
N LYS A 289 10.46 5.07 -16.07
CA LYS A 289 11.07 6.02 -17.00
C LYS A 289 11.33 7.34 -16.27
N ASP A 290 12.55 7.86 -16.35
CA ASP A 290 12.89 9.13 -15.74
C ASP A 290 12.30 10.32 -16.50
N SER A 291 12.12 11.45 -15.81
CA SER A 291 11.50 12.66 -16.36
C SER A 291 12.26 13.22 -17.56
N SER A 292 13.59 13.20 -17.51
CA SER A 292 14.40 13.70 -18.63
C SER A 292 14.19 12.88 -19.89
N SER A 293 14.16 11.56 -19.76
CA SER A 293 13.85 10.65 -20.87
C SER A 293 12.41 10.83 -21.39
N MET A 294 11.43 11.08 -20.49
CA MET A 294 10.05 11.38 -20.91
C MET A 294 9.95 12.62 -21.81
N ILE A 295 10.79 13.62 -21.53
CA ILE A 295 10.85 14.88 -22.29
C ILE A 295 11.67 14.68 -23.57
N GLU A 296 12.91 14.16 -23.47
CA GLU A 296 13.88 14.10 -24.56
C GLU A 296 13.49 13.17 -25.70
N ASP A 297 12.84 12.06 -25.43
CA ASP A 297 12.38 11.09 -26.44
C ASP A 297 10.93 11.36 -26.90
N GLN A 298 10.37 12.52 -26.50
CA GLN A 298 9.04 12.99 -26.89
C GLN A 298 7.88 12.12 -26.41
N THR A 299 8.09 11.23 -25.43
CA THR A 299 7.00 10.41 -24.85
C THR A 299 5.89 11.30 -24.28
N TYR A 300 6.27 12.41 -23.60
CA TYR A 300 5.31 13.35 -23.05
C TYR A 300 4.52 14.06 -24.17
N ILE A 301 5.18 14.44 -25.27
CA ILE A 301 4.52 15.03 -26.44
C ILE A 301 3.52 14.03 -27.04
N GLN A 302 3.90 12.76 -27.20
CA GLN A 302 2.99 11.71 -27.68
C GLN A 302 1.73 11.59 -26.80
N TYR A 303 1.85 11.82 -25.50
CA TYR A 303 0.73 11.82 -24.59
C TYR A 303 -0.18 13.04 -24.83
N ILE A 304 0.34 14.26 -24.79
CA ILE A 304 -0.45 15.50 -24.88
C ILE A 304 -1.03 15.77 -26.26
N MET A 305 -0.53 15.12 -27.30
CA MET A 305 -1.08 15.23 -28.66
C MET A 305 -2.34 14.40 -28.93
N ASN A 306 -2.80 13.63 -27.96
CA ASN A 306 -4.03 12.85 -28.09
C ASN A 306 -5.28 13.73 -27.93
N ASN A 307 -6.36 13.35 -28.63
CA ASN A 307 -7.61 14.10 -28.64
C ASN A 307 -8.59 13.73 -27.50
N ASP A 308 -8.28 12.75 -26.69
CA ASP A 308 -9.13 12.31 -25.55
C ASP A 308 -8.18 12.01 -24.38
N LEU A 309 -7.94 13.05 -23.62
CA LEU A 309 -7.04 12.99 -22.48
C LEU A 309 -7.83 12.98 -21.16
N ARG A 310 -7.40 12.15 -20.25
CA ARG A 310 -7.92 12.07 -18.91
C ARG A 310 -6.78 12.14 -17.91
N CYS A 311 -6.89 13.03 -16.94
CA CYS A 311 -5.90 13.24 -15.90
C CYS A 311 -6.54 13.16 -14.51
N LEU A 312 -6.01 12.33 -13.64
CA LEU A 312 -6.24 12.41 -12.21
C LEU A 312 -4.96 13.01 -11.59
N LEU A 313 -5.06 14.16 -10.95
CA LEU A 313 -3.93 14.89 -10.40
C LEU A 313 -3.87 14.72 -8.87
N GLY A 314 -2.98 13.88 -8.41
CA GLY A 314 -2.64 13.70 -7.00
C GLY A 314 -1.67 14.77 -6.47
N SER A 315 -1.19 15.67 -7.32
CA SER A 315 -0.43 16.87 -6.97
C SER A 315 -0.52 17.86 -8.12
N ILE A 316 -0.45 19.15 -7.80
CA ILE A 316 -0.40 20.20 -8.82
C ILE A 316 0.93 20.11 -9.58
N ASN A 317 0.87 20.38 -10.87
CA ASN A 317 1.98 20.19 -11.80
C ASN A 317 1.98 21.26 -12.90
N GLU A 318 2.68 20.98 -14.02
CA GLU A 318 2.83 21.85 -15.18
C GLU A 318 1.55 22.13 -15.97
N PHE A 319 0.44 21.40 -15.72
CA PHE A 319 -0.81 21.62 -16.42
C PHE A 319 -1.44 22.96 -16.03
N PHE A 320 -2.06 23.61 -17.02
CA PHE A 320 -2.74 24.90 -16.88
C PHE A 320 -1.85 26.05 -16.40
N MET A 321 -0.54 25.95 -16.68
CA MET A 321 0.41 27.00 -16.39
C MET A 321 0.44 28.02 -17.57
N PRO A 322 0.43 29.34 -17.31
CA PRO A 322 0.59 30.33 -18.37
C PRO A 322 1.92 30.11 -19.11
N PRO A 323 1.96 30.34 -20.45
CA PRO A 323 3.13 30.02 -21.26
C PRO A 323 4.45 30.63 -20.80
N ASP A 324 4.39 31.87 -20.33
CA ASP A 324 5.53 32.61 -19.79
C ASP A 324 6.03 32.00 -18.47
N LEU A 325 5.14 31.76 -17.51
CA LEU A 325 5.48 31.12 -16.23
C LEU A 325 6.03 29.70 -16.46
N PHE A 326 5.45 28.94 -17.40
CA PHE A 326 5.97 27.61 -17.77
C PHE A 326 7.46 27.70 -18.18
N MET A 327 7.80 28.68 -19.01
CA MET A 327 9.18 28.83 -19.47
C MET A 327 10.12 29.37 -18.40
N GLU A 328 9.65 30.28 -17.53
CA GLU A 328 10.42 30.77 -16.38
C GLU A 328 10.84 29.60 -15.48
N ILE A 329 9.92 28.71 -15.16
CA ILE A 329 10.20 27.53 -14.34
C ILE A 329 11.08 26.53 -15.09
N ALA A 330 10.82 26.29 -16.38
CA ALA A 330 11.64 25.42 -17.20
C ALA A 330 13.11 25.87 -17.24
N GLU A 331 13.38 27.15 -17.45
CA GLU A 331 14.73 27.70 -17.44
C GLU A 331 15.37 27.62 -16.03
N LYS A 332 14.60 27.85 -14.97
CA LYS A 332 15.09 27.75 -13.59
C LYS A 332 15.55 26.32 -13.26
N LEU A 333 14.82 25.29 -13.70
CA LEU A 333 15.10 23.91 -13.37
C LEU A 333 16.04 23.22 -14.36
N PHE A 334 15.92 23.50 -15.65
CA PHE A 334 16.58 22.77 -16.73
C PHE A 334 17.46 23.66 -17.64
N GLY A 335 17.65 24.93 -17.34
CA GLY A 335 18.39 25.88 -18.18
C GLY A 335 19.82 25.45 -18.53
N HIS A 336 20.41 24.58 -17.72
CA HIS A 336 21.73 23.97 -18.00
C HIS A 336 21.69 22.96 -19.16
N ASN A 337 20.50 22.43 -19.55
CA ASN A 337 20.32 21.43 -20.60
C ASN A 337 19.52 22.00 -21.77
N LYS A 338 20.21 22.52 -22.78
CA LYS A 338 19.59 23.13 -23.98
C LYS A 338 18.65 22.16 -24.72
N LYS A 339 18.94 20.85 -24.71
CA LYS A 339 18.09 19.85 -25.38
C LYS A 339 16.74 19.73 -24.69
N ILE A 340 16.74 19.61 -23.36
CA ILE A 340 15.50 19.57 -22.56
C ILE A 340 14.70 20.87 -22.74
N ILE A 341 15.33 22.04 -22.68
CA ILE A 341 14.67 23.34 -22.88
C ILE A 341 13.99 23.44 -24.24
N ASN A 342 14.64 22.97 -25.32
CA ASN A 342 14.04 22.97 -26.64
C ASN A 342 12.79 22.04 -26.73
N GLU A 343 12.82 20.89 -26.08
CA GLU A 343 11.65 20.00 -26.03
C GLU A 343 10.55 20.62 -25.13
N LEU A 344 10.89 21.25 -24.01
CA LEU A 344 9.91 21.95 -23.15
C LEU A 344 9.24 23.12 -23.87
N LYS A 345 9.94 23.85 -24.74
CA LYS A 345 9.32 24.87 -25.61
C LYS A 345 8.26 24.26 -26.54
N LYS A 346 8.57 23.09 -27.12
CA LYS A 346 7.58 22.36 -27.95
C LYS A 346 6.40 21.90 -27.11
N ILE A 347 6.65 21.31 -25.94
CA ILE A 347 5.59 20.86 -25.04
C ILE A 347 4.67 22.02 -24.66
N ASN A 348 5.23 23.18 -24.28
CA ASN A 348 4.45 24.37 -23.96
C ASN A 348 3.55 24.78 -25.15
N LEU A 349 4.10 24.85 -26.37
CA LEU A 349 3.33 25.13 -27.55
C LEU A 349 2.21 24.11 -27.79
N PHE A 350 2.45 22.83 -27.62
CA PHE A 350 1.44 21.78 -27.77
C PHE A 350 0.35 21.88 -26.70
N LEU A 351 0.69 22.13 -25.45
CA LEU A 351 -0.29 22.34 -24.40
C LEU A 351 -1.26 23.46 -24.75
N GLN A 352 -0.74 24.61 -25.19
CA GLN A 352 -1.56 25.79 -25.51
C GLN A 352 -2.40 25.64 -26.79
N ASN A 353 -1.84 25.04 -27.83
CA ASN A 353 -2.44 25.04 -29.16
C ASN A 353 -3.18 23.75 -29.51
N VAL A 354 -2.92 22.66 -28.84
CA VAL A 354 -3.51 21.34 -29.08
C VAL A 354 -4.26 20.84 -27.86
N THR A 355 -3.55 20.64 -26.73
CA THR A 355 -4.10 19.97 -25.55
C THR A 355 -5.27 20.72 -24.95
N TYR A 356 -5.16 22.05 -24.76
CA TYR A 356 -6.24 22.86 -24.18
C TYR A 356 -7.32 23.26 -25.16
N LYS A 357 -7.22 22.78 -26.41
CA LYS A 357 -8.25 22.91 -27.48
C LYS A 357 -8.79 21.54 -27.91
N SER A 358 -8.48 20.49 -27.17
CA SER A 358 -8.96 19.13 -27.37
C SER A 358 -9.77 18.68 -26.18
N LYS A 359 -10.52 17.57 -26.28
CA LYS A 359 -11.26 17.02 -25.17
C LYS A 359 -10.29 16.57 -24.06
N LEU A 360 -10.27 17.33 -22.96
CA LEU A 360 -9.45 17.08 -21.80
C LEU A 360 -10.33 17.03 -20.54
N LYS A 361 -10.33 15.90 -19.85
CA LYS A 361 -11.00 15.71 -18.57
C LYS A 361 -9.98 15.64 -17.44
N VAL A 362 -10.14 16.45 -16.42
CA VAL A 362 -9.20 16.54 -15.31
C VAL A 362 -9.93 16.44 -13.97
N LEU A 363 -9.48 15.51 -13.16
CA LEU A 363 -9.83 15.40 -11.74
C LEU A 363 -8.66 15.92 -10.92
N ILE A 364 -8.90 16.88 -10.03
CA ILE A 364 -7.89 17.45 -9.14
C ILE A 364 -8.32 17.20 -7.71
N HIS A 365 -7.47 16.58 -6.89
CA HIS A 365 -7.75 16.48 -5.46
C HIS A 365 -7.75 17.88 -4.81
N GLU A 366 -8.87 18.25 -4.21
CA GLU A 366 -9.03 19.57 -3.58
C GLU A 366 -8.00 19.80 -2.47
N SER A 367 -7.72 18.76 -1.69
CA SER A 367 -6.69 18.81 -0.66
C SER A 367 -5.31 19.20 -1.20
N GLU A 368 -4.92 18.69 -2.37
CA GLU A 368 -3.65 19.01 -3.00
C GLU A 368 -3.63 20.41 -3.63
N LEU A 369 -4.77 20.85 -4.15
CA LEU A 369 -4.91 22.23 -4.63
C LEU A 369 -4.78 23.23 -3.47
N ARG A 370 -5.43 22.99 -2.33
CA ARG A 370 -5.28 23.81 -1.11
C ARG A 370 -3.84 23.81 -0.60
N LYS A 371 -3.21 22.65 -0.56
CA LYS A 371 -1.82 22.48 -0.14
C LYS A 371 -0.86 23.24 -1.06
N TYR A 372 -1.07 23.19 -2.38
CA TYR A 372 -0.32 23.98 -3.35
C TYR A 372 -0.51 25.48 -3.11
N MET A 373 -1.74 25.95 -2.97
CA MET A 373 -2.01 27.37 -2.74
C MET A 373 -1.34 27.90 -1.49
N SER A 374 -1.32 27.12 -0.40
CA SER A 374 -0.67 27.55 0.85
C SER A 374 0.86 27.45 0.80
N SER A 375 1.44 26.41 0.21
CA SER A 375 2.88 26.13 0.27
C SER A 375 3.68 26.57 -0.96
N GLY A 376 3.02 26.78 -2.10
CA GLY A 376 3.66 27.01 -3.40
C GLY A 376 4.34 25.78 -4.00
N LYS A 377 4.29 24.62 -3.34
CA LYS A 377 4.96 23.42 -3.79
C LYS A 377 4.19 22.76 -4.92
N LEU A 378 4.84 22.56 -6.05
CA LEU A 378 4.33 21.77 -7.18
C LEU A 378 5.41 20.85 -7.75
N HIS A 379 5.02 19.94 -8.63
CA HIS A 379 5.93 19.05 -9.33
C HIS A 379 5.94 19.33 -10.84
N PHE A 380 6.91 20.10 -11.29
CA PHE A 380 7.11 20.41 -12.71
C PHE A 380 7.88 19.28 -13.38
N PHE A 381 7.22 18.50 -14.24
CA PHE A 381 7.73 17.24 -14.78
C PHE A 381 8.30 16.33 -13.69
N ASN A 382 7.52 16.15 -12.64
CA ASN A 382 7.88 15.40 -11.43
C ASN A 382 9.11 15.94 -10.67
N THR A 383 9.61 17.10 -11.03
CA THR A 383 10.67 17.81 -10.31
C THR A 383 10.04 18.78 -9.32
N PRO A 384 10.33 18.66 -8.02
CA PRO A 384 9.73 19.55 -7.03
C PRO A 384 10.25 20.97 -7.21
N VAL A 385 9.34 21.93 -7.18
CA VAL A 385 9.64 23.37 -7.20
C VAL A 385 8.68 24.11 -6.28
N THR A 386 9.15 25.19 -5.68
CA THR A 386 8.32 26.09 -4.87
C THR A 386 8.15 27.40 -5.61
N LEU A 387 6.91 27.82 -5.82
CA LEU A 387 6.54 29.06 -6.45
C LEU A 387 6.35 30.17 -5.41
N THR A 388 6.73 31.38 -5.77
CA THR A 388 6.38 32.58 -5.03
C THR A 388 4.86 32.79 -5.05
N PHE A 389 4.35 33.65 -4.18
CA PHE A 389 2.90 33.93 -4.15
C PHE A 389 2.42 34.50 -5.48
N LYS A 390 3.15 35.44 -6.11
CA LYS A 390 2.80 35.99 -7.44
C LYS A 390 2.78 34.95 -8.56
N GLU A 391 3.73 34.01 -8.57
CA GLU A 391 3.74 32.92 -9.52
C GLU A 391 2.53 31.98 -9.33
N ARG A 392 2.14 31.70 -8.07
CA ARG A 392 0.94 30.93 -7.75
C ARG A 392 -0.33 31.64 -8.23
N GLU A 393 -0.46 32.95 -7.96
CA GLU A 393 -1.60 33.74 -8.45
C GLU A 393 -1.73 33.64 -9.95
N ARG A 394 -0.66 33.91 -10.72
CA ARG A 394 -0.65 33.76 -12.19
C ARG A 394 -1.10 32.37 -12.65
N HIS A 395 -0.66 31.31 -11.95
CA HIS A 395 -1.03 29.93 -12.28
C HIS A 395 -2.53 29.70 -12.04
N ILE A 396 -3.04 30.11 -10.88
CA ILE A 396 -4.44 29.91 -10.54
C ILE A 396 -5.38 30.76 -11.41
N GLU A 397 -5.04 32.01 -11.66
CA GLU A 397 -5.80 32.85 -12.60
C GLU A 397 -5.91 32.20 -13.98
N TYR A 398 -4.86 31.51 -14.41
CA TYR A 398 -4.88 30.78 -15.68
C TYR A 398 -5.77 29.53 -15.62
N ILE A 399 -5.78 28.81 -14.49
CA ILE A 399 -6.73 27.71 -14.26
C ILE A 399 -8.18 28.24 -14.30
N GLU A 400 -8.46 29.33 -13.59
CA GLU A 400 -9.79 29.97 -13.57
C GLU A 400 -10.20 30.43 -14.98
N LYS A 401 -9.27 31.01 -15.74
CA LYS A 401 -9.50 31.40 -17.13
C LYS A 401 -9.88 30.21 -18.00
N ILE A 402 -9.14 29.11 -17.93
CA ILE A 402 -9.45 27.89 -18.70
C ILE A 402 -10.80 27.32 -18.28
N LEU A 403 -11.09 27.26 -16.99
CA LEU A 403 -12.41 26.86 -16.48
C LEU A 403 -13.55 27.71 -17.03
N THR A 404 -13.32 29.01 -17.23
CA THR A 404 -14.36 29.93 -17.68
C THR A 404 -14.52 29.98 -19.20
N GLU A 405 -13.44 29.93 -19.94
CA GLU A 405 -13.41 30.20 -21.37
C GLU A 405 -13.42 28.94 -22.26
N SER A 406 -12.91 27.80 -21.74
CA SER A 406 -12.83 26.58 -22.54
C SER A 406 -14.10 25.75 -22.47
N ASN A 407 -14.55 25.25 -23.61
CA ASN A 407 -15.62 24.27 -23.72
C ASN A 407 -15.10 22.84 -23.89
N ASP A 408 -13.82 22.67 -24.21
CA ASP A 408 -13.20 21.39 -24.50
C ASP A 408 -12.43 20.84 -23.27
N VAL A 409 -12.14 21.70 -22.29
CA VAL A 409 -11.47 21.31 -21.05
C VAL A 409 -12.47 21.30 -19.90
N GLU A 410 -12.67 20.12 -19.34
CA GLU A 410 -13.51 19.96 -18.17
C GLU A 410 -12.62 19.62 -16.96
N ILE A 411 -12.66 20.47 -15.94
CA ILE A 411 -11.99 20.24 -14.65
C ILE A 411 -13.06 19.97 -13.60
N ARG A 412 -12.81 19.00 -12.72
CA ARG A 412 -13.64 18.72 -11.54
C ARG A 412 -12.74 18.50 -10.31
N LEU A 413 -13.25 18.85 -9.15
CA LEU A 413 -12.52 18.63 -7.89
C LEU A 413 -12.95 17.32 -7.24
N VAL A 414 -11.99 16.64 -6.63
CA VAL A 414 -12.21 15.45 -5.80
C VAL A 414 -12.12 15.89 -4.34
N ASP A 415 -13.25 15.78 -3.63
CA ASP A 415 -13.37 16.13 -2.20
C ASP A 415 -13.76 14.86 -1.42
N GLY A 416 -12.81 14.03 -1.09
CA GLY A 416 -13.00 12.76 -0.37
C GLY A 416 -12.11 11.64 -0.85
N ASP A 417 -12.25 10.49 -0.21
CA ASP A 417 -11.53 9.27 -0.53
C ASP A 417 -12.29 8.43 -1.56
N PHE A 418 -11.58 7.73 -2.42
CA PHE A 418 -12.20 6.86 -3.43
C PHE A 418 -12.79 5.58 -2.81
N VAL A 419 -12.20 5.14 -1.69
CA VAL A 419 -12.63 3.97 -0.91
C VAL A 419 -12.37 4.28 0.55
N ASP A 420 -13.37 4.11 1.40
CA ASP A 420 -13.39 4.57 2.80
C ASP A 420 -12.25 4.00 3.65
N ASP A 421 -11.89 2.73 3.47
CA ASP A 421 -10.86 2.06 4.26
C ASP A 421 -9.48 1.96 3.56
N PHE A 422 -9.38 2.45 2.32
CA PHE A 422 -8.15 2.40 1.54
C PHE A 422 -7.48 3.79 1.52
N LYS A 423 -6.80 4.12 2.61
CA LYS A 423 -6.05 5.38 2.70
C LYS A 423 -4.75 5.26 1.92
N ASN A 424 -4.72 5.88 0.76
CA ASN A 424 -3.44 6.17 0.12
C ASN A 424 -2.70 7.19 0.99
N LYS A 425 -1.45 6.91 1.36
CA LYS A 425 -0.58 7.90 2.03
C LYS A 425 -0.47 9.20 1.22
N GLU A 426 -0.68 9.10 -0.08
CA GLU A 426 -0.63 10.19 -1.04
C GLU A 426 -1.61 9.96 -2.17
N ASN A 427 -2.20 11.04 -2.63
CA ASN A 427 -3.16 11.00 -3.73
C ASN A 427 -2.49 10.54 -5.03
N PRO A 428 -3.03 9.53 -5.73
CA PRO A 428 -2.44 9.04 -6.97
C PRO A 428 -2.56 10.07 -8.11
N SER A 429 -1.53 10.15 -8.94
CA SER A 429 -1.61 10.87 -10.23
C SER A 429 -1.67 9.86 -11.36
N LEU A 430 -2.65 10.00 -12.26
CA LEU A 430 -2.85 9.09 -13.36
C LEU A 430 -3.09 9.89 -14.67
N TYR A 431 -2.33 9.57 -15.69
CA TYR A 431 -2.37 10.22 -16.99
C TYR A 431 -2.78 9.21 -18.05
N LEU A 432 -3.93 9.42 -18.68
CA LEU A 432 -4.54 8.47 -19.60
C LEU A 432 -4.75 9.10 -20.97
N SER A 433 -4.22 8.43 -21.98
CA SER A 433 -4.57 8.66 -23.38
C SER A 433 -4.92 7.33 -24.06
N LYS A 434 -5.33 7.37 -25.31
CA LYS A 434 -5.65 6.15 -26.07
C LYS A 434 -4.48 5.16 -26.07
N ASN A 435 -3.27 5.64 -26.32
CA ASN A 435 -2.10 4.79 -26.57
C ASN A 435 -1.15 4.70 -25.36
N LEU A 436 -1.02 5.77 -24.59
CA LEU A 436 -0.06 5.91 -23.50
C LEU A 436 -0.78 6.17 -22.19
N LYS A 437 -0.45 5.39 -21.18
CA LYS A 437 -0.92 5.58 -19.80
C LYS A 437 0.25 5.51 -18.86
N PHE A 438 0.30 6.42 -17.90
CA PHE A 438 1.37 6.46 -16.91
C PHE A 438 0.91 7.08 -15.58
N THR A 439 1.66 6.81 -14.54
CA THR A 439 1.49 7.42 -13.21
C THR A 439 2.79 8.07 -12.77
N LYS A 440 2.70 9.12 -11.97
CA LYS A 440 3.87 9.70 -11.30
C LYS A 440 4.34 8.79 -10.18
N VAL A 441 5.66 8.74 -10.01
CA VAL A 441 6.29 8.11 -8.87
C VAL A 441 6.54 9.18 -7.83
N HIS A 442 6.24 8.87 -6.58
CA HIS A 442 6.52 9.80 -5.50
C HIS A 442 8.04 9.99 -5.30
N PRO A 443 8.55 11.22 -5.21
CA PRO A 443 9.99 11.47 -5.09
C PRO A 443 10.48 11.22 -3.66
N GLU A 444 10.66 9.95 -3.25
CA GLU A 444 11.29 9.61 -1.96
C GLU A 444 12.80 9.93 -1.90
N SER A 445 13.46 9.99 -3.02
CA SER A 445 14.93 10.03 -3.10
C SER A 445 15.50 11.04 -4.09
N GLY A 446 14.73 12.09 -4.43
CA GLY A 446 15.14 13.06 -5.45
C GLY A 446 15.19 12.50 -6.88
N LYS A 447 14.64 11.32 -7.10
CA LYS A 447 14.47 10.75 -8.45
C LYS A 447 13.09 11.05 -8.97
N ASN A 448 13.03 11.80 -10.05
CA ASN A 448 11.81 12.29 -10.67
C ASN A 448 11.41 11.35 -11.80
N ASP A 449 10.69 10.27 -11.47
CA ASP A 449 10.38 9.22 -12.41
C ASP A 449 8.88 9.07 -12.63
N TYR A 450 8.54 8.38 -13.73
CA TYR A 450 7.20 7.94 -14.08
C TYR A 450 7.16 6.42 -14.21
N PHE A 451 6.01 5.81 -13.97
CA PHE A 451 5.74 4.44 -14.36
C PHE A 451 4.84 4.42 -15.57
N ILE A 452 5.36 3.93 -16.69
CA ILE A 452 4.58 3.68 -17.91
C ILE A 452 3.86 2.35 -17.74
N ILE A 453 2.54 2.37 -17.84
CA ILE A 453 1.70 1.18 -17.75
C ILE A 453 1.82 0.41 -19.05
N SER A 454 2.31 -0.83 -18.99
CA SER A 454 2.55 -1.69 -20.17
C SER A 454 1.47 -2.74 -20.37
N ASP A 455 0.92 -3.30 -19.29
CA ASP A 455 -0.11 -4.33 -19.34
C ASP A 455 -1.43 -3.80 -19.89
N THR A 456 -2.00 -4.52 -20.85
CA THR A 456 -3.21 -4.08 -21.56
C THR A 456 -4.46 -4.12 -20.70
N GLU A 457 -4.56 -5.12 -19.81
CA GLU A 457 -5.69 -5.27 -18.90
C GLU A 457 -5.69 -4.15 -17.87
N PHE A 458 -4.54 -3.91 -17.24
CA PHE A 458 -4.40 -2.82 -16.28
C PHE A 458 -4.59 -1.43 -16.91
N LYS A 459 -4.19 -1.24 -18.17
CA LYS A 459 -4.54 -0.03 -18.94
C LYS A 459 -6.05 0.18 -19.04
N GLY A 460 -6.80 -0.90 -19.28
CA GLY A 460 -8.25 -0.88 -19.27
C GLY A 460 -8.82 -0.48 -17.93
N MET A 461 -8.41 -1.17 -16.87
CA MET A 461 -8.83 -0.90 -15.48
C MET A 461 -8.60 0.55 -15.07
N CYS A 462 -7.44 1.13 -15.41
CA CYS A 462 -7.16 2.55 -15.13
C CYS A 462 -8.12 3.50 -15.85
N THR A 463 -8.53 3.16 -17.09
CA THR A 463 -9.51 3.97 -17.82
C THR A 463 -10.89 3.83 -17.19
N ASP A 464 -11.30 2.61 -16.87
CA ASP A 464 -12.61 2.31 -16.27
C ASP A 464 -12.73 2.96 -14.88
N LEU A 465 -11.64 2.96 -14.09
CA LEU A 465 -11.56 3.69 -12.83
C LEU A 465 -11.84 5.18 -13.03
N PHE A 466 -11.13 5.83 -13.97
CA PHE A 466 -11.34 7.25 -14.22
C PHE A 466 -12.77 7.54 -14.68
N ASP A 467 -13.30 6.76 -15.61
CA ASP A 467 -14.66 6.95 -16.14
C ASP A 467 -15.73 6.68 -15.07
N LYS A 468 -15.50 5.72 -14.16
CA LYS A 468 -16.38 5.47 -13.02
C LYS A 468 -16.38 6.65 -12.05
N LEU A 469 -15.20 7.15 -11.68
CA LEU A 469 -15.07 8.36 -10.86
C LEU A 469 -15.78 9.55 -11.51
N TRP A 470 -15.54 9.76 -12.79
CA TRP A 470 -16.10 10.88 -13.55
C TRP A 470 -17.63 10.88 -13.64
N ASN A 471 -18.22 9.70 -13.86
CA ASN A 471 -19.63 9.58 -14.17
C ASN A 471 -20.53 9.20 -13.00
N THR A 472 -20.01 8.52 -11.96
CA THR A 472 -20.86 7.90 -10.92
C THR A 472 -20.59 8.41 -9.51
N ARG A 473 -19.40 8.93 -9.19
CA ARG A 473 -19.03 9.35 -7.83
C ARG A 473 -19.38 10.81 -7.57
N THR A 474 -20.69 11.15 -7.71
CA THR A 474 -21.21 12.50 -7.42
C THR A 474 -21.15 12.87 -5.94
N ASP A 475 -20.93 11.89 -5.07
CA ASP A 475 -20.73 12.03 -3.62
C ASP A 475 -19.42 12.74 -3.26
N ILE A 476 -18.36 12.53 -4.05
CA ILE A 476 -17.02 13.09 -3.82
C ILE A 476 -16.52 13.96 -4.99
N ILE A 477 -17.24 14.02 -6.11
CA ILE A 477 -16.82 14.79 -7.28
C ILE A 477 -17.65 16.06 -7.39
N ILE A 478 -16.99 17.20 -7.22
CA ILE A 478 -17.58 18.52 -7.41
C ILE A 478 -17.46 18.89 -8.91
N SER A 479 -18.62 18.95 -9.56
CA SER A 479 -18.72 19.26 -11.00
C SER A 479 -19.33 20.63 -11.27
N ASN A 480 -19.91 21.30 -10.26
CA ASN A 480 -20.50 22.63 -10.41
C ASN A 480 -19.38 23.67 -10.54
N LYS A 481 -19.36 24.37 -11.68
CA LYS A 481 -18.34 25.35 -12.04
C LYS A 481 -18.28 26.55 -11.09
N GLU A 482 -19.42 27.07 -10.68
CA GLU A 482 -19.50 28.21 -9.75
C GLU A 482 -18.98 27.82 -8.37
N GLU A 483 -19.34 26.61 -7.89
CA GLU A 483 -18.82 26.08 -6.63
C GLU A 483 -17.31 25.88 -6.68
N MET A 484 -16.77 25.33 -7.76
CA MET A 484 -15.33 25.14 -7.92
C MET A 484 -14.57 26.49 -7.89
N LEU A 485 -15.06 27.48 -8.66
CA LEU A 485 -14.47 28.81 -8.66
C LEU A 485 -14.52 29.49 -7.29
N ASP A 486 -15.64 29.36 -6.58
CA ASP A 486 -15.76 29.88 -5.21
C ASP A 486 -14.75 29.24 -4.25
N ARG A 487 -14.59 27.92 -4.32
CA ARG A 487 -13.59 27.18 -3.49
C ARG A 487 -12.16 27.59 -3.82
N ILE A 488 -11.82 27.75 -5.08
CA ILE A 488 -10.50 28.19 -5.54
C ILE A 488 -10.25 29.63 -5.06
N SER A 489 -11.16 30.55 -5.31
CA SER A 489 -11.05 31.96 -4.92
C SER A 489 -10.95 32.16 -3.40
N LYS A 490 -11.71 31.41 -2.62
CA LYS A 490 -11.61 31.44 -1.14
C LYS A 490 -10.25 30.98 -0.67
N SER A 491 -9.70 29.93 -1.26
CA SER A 491 -8.37 29.41 -0.87
C SER A 491 -7.25 30.38 -1.19
N ILE A 492 -7.30 31.07 -2.33
CA ILE A 492 -6.33 32.13 -2.69
C ILE A 492 -6.45 33.32 -1.75
N SER A 493 -7.66 33.81 -1.49
CA SER A 493 -7.91 34.94 -0.63
C SER A 493 -7.39 34.67 0.79
N TYR A 494 -7.62 33.45 1.30
CA TYR A 494 -7.10 33.03 2.60
C TYR A 494 -5.56 33.00 2.61
N THR A 495 -4.94 32.47 1.57
CA THR A 495 -3.47 32.45 1.45
C THR A 495 -2.89 33.86 1.35
N ARG A 496 -3.54 34.77 0.64
CA ARG A 496 -3.14 36.20 0.56
C ARG A 496 -3.15 36.84 1.93
N LEU A 497 -4.23 36.68 2.70
CA LEU A 497 -4.34 37.23 4.06
C LEU A 497 -3.23 36.69 4.99
N ILE A 498 -2.90 35.41 4.88
CA ILE A 498 -1.81 34.81 5.64
C ILE A 498 -0.46 35.41 5.23
N SER A 499 -0.17 35.50 3.94
CA SER A 499 1.07 36.02 3.38
C SER A 499 1.29 37.48 3.82
N GLU A 500 0.25 38.30 3.75
CA GLU A 500 0.28 39.71 4.22
C GLU A 500 0.48 39.81 5.74
N SER A 501 -0.12 38.87 6.51
CA SER A 501 -0.05 38.89 7.98
C SER A 501 1.32 38.45 8.53
N PHE A 502 2.01 37.57 7.84
CA PHE A 502 3.33 37.08 8.26
C PHE A 502 4.51 37.81 7.64
N GLY A 503 4.27 38.88 6.85
CA GLY A 503 5.35 39.74 6.30
C GLY A 503 6.28 38.98 5.35
N GLU A 504 5.82 37.90 4.70
CA GLU A 504 6.53 37.36 3.55
C GLU A 504 6.53 38.45 2.46
N ASN A 505 7.71 39.06 2.24
CA ASN A 505 7.87 40.08 1.23
C ASN A 505 7.28 39.60 -0.10
N ILE A 506 6.26 40.33 -0.54
CA ILE A 506 5.63 40.18 -1.86
C ILE A 506 6.60 40.80 -2.89
N GLU A 507 7.82 40.26 -3.01
CA GLU A 507 8.75 40.58 -4.09
C GLU A 507 8.75 39.54 -5.19
#